data_9f6b01277c9ec9fedc450241d8b71121
#
_entry.id   9f6b01277c9ec9fedc450241d8b71121
#
_cell.length_a   1.000
_cell.length_b   1.000
_cell.length_c   1.000
_cell.angle_alpha   90.00
_cell.angle_beta   90.00
_cell.angle_gamma   90.00
#
_symmetry.space_group_name_H-M   'P 1'
#
loop_
_entity.id
_entity.type
_entity.pdbx_description
1 polymer ?
#
loop_
_entity_poly.entity_id
_entity_poly.type
_entity_poly.pdbx_seq_one_letter_code
_entity_poly.pdbx_strand_id
1 'polypeptide(L)'
;MLPDEAIWLSLPVPAVIVGEDDCIIRLNPAAEAFLLSSSKTIIGQPIWDRLAVDAPLEQAMERARDNDASLFVNDVDIGTGDRAPMQCNLQISPVVGATGSMLILISPRELAGRITQSKSVKAAAKSAIGMAEMLAHEIKNPLAGITGAAQLLSMNLAAEDLELTDLIVSESRRIVSLLEQVEQFGNVTAPRMEAINIHDVLDRARRSAIVGFAADMTVVEHYDPSLPLALGDPDQLLQVILNLIKNASEAAGGDGGRIELKTYYEQSLRVRNGNGDTGKTLPLQIEIIDDGPGLPPEIAADVFEPFVSGRENGTGLGLALAAKIISDHHGWLSVSSSPGRTVFRISLARAPSNMTPKGEEG
;
A
#
# COMPACT_ATOMS: atom_id res chain seq x y z
N MET A 1 -41.15 -13.53 -16.59
CA MET A 1 -40.46 -13.09 -15.36
C MET A 1 -39.07 -13.76 -15.36
N LEU A 2 -37.98 -13.01 -15.30
CA LEU A 2 -36.66 -13.62 -15.22
C LEU A 2 -36.55 -14.38 -13.89
N PRO A 3 -35.94 -15.58 -13.85
CA PRO A 3 -35.73 -16.29 -12.59
C PRO A 3 -34.86 -15.44 -11.66
N ASP A 4 -35.19 -15.38 -10.38
CA ASP A 4 -34.45 -14.60 -9.35
C ASP A 4 -32.96 -14.94 -9.34
N GLU A 5 -32.63 -16.18 -9.66
CA GLU A 5 -31.26 -16.65 -9.77
C GLU A 5 -30.50 -16.03 -10.95
N ALA A 6 -31.17 -15.81 -12.08
CA ALA A 6 -30.55 -15.16 -13.24
C ALA A 6 -30.22 -13.69 -12.95
N ILE A 7 -31.06 -13.01 -12.17
CA ILE A 7 -30.79 -11.63 -11.74
C ILE A 7 -29.57 -11.60 -10.81
N TRP A 8 -29.53 -12.48 -9.81
CA TRP A 8 -28.43 -12.58 -8.85
C TRP A 8 -27.09 -12.84 -9.54
N LEU A 9 -27.05 -13.78 -10.48
CA LEU A 9 -25.83 -14.14 -11.23
C LEU A 9 -25.39 -13.05 -12.21
N SER A 10 -26.31 -12.17 -12.63
CA SER A 10 -26.02 -11.08 -13.58
C SER A 10 -25.67 -9.74 -12.91
N LEU A 11 -25.76 -9.63 -11.60
CA LEU A 11 -25.38 -8.40 -10.89
C LEU A 11 -23.89 -8.11 -11.09
N PRO A 12 -23.52 -6.94 -11.67
CA PRO A 12 -22.13 -6.59 -11.93
C PRO A 12 -21.37 -6.12 -10.65
N VAL A 13 -22.11 -5.91 -9.56
CA VAL A 13 -21.59 -5.44 -8.28
C VAL A 13 -21.36 -6.65 -7.37
N PRO A 14 -20.19 -6.77 -6.71
CA PRO A 14 -19.97 -7.78 -5.68
C PRO A 14 -21.05 -7.76 -4.60
N ALA A 15 -21.76 -8.87 -4.47
CA ALA A 15 -22.86 -9.03 -3.55
C ALA A 15 -22.69 -10.30 -2.71
N VAL A 16 -22.75 -10.16 -1.39
CA VAL A 16 -22.60 -11.26 -0.42
C VAL A 16 -23.79 -11.24 0.53
N ILE A 17 -24.39 -12.41 0.77
CA ILE A 17 -25.39 -12.59 1.82
C ILE A 17 -24.74 -13.34 2.98
N VAL A 18 -24.87 -12.79 4.17
CA VAL A 18 -24.40 -13.41 5.42
C VAL A 18 -25.54 -13.69 6.38
N GLY A 19 -25.39 -14.70 7.24
CA GLY A 19 -26.36 -15.08 8.27
C GLY A 19 -26.26 -14.24 9.55
N GLU A 20 -27.02 -14.66 10.57
CA GLU A 20 -26.96 -14.04 11.91
C GLU A 20 -25.56 -14.20 12.56
N ASP A 21 -24.85 -15.26 12.21
CA ASP A 21 -23.50 -15.60 12.68
C ASP A 21 -22.38 -14.98 11.83
N ASP A 22 -22.73 -14.03 10.95
CA ASP A 22 -21.81 -13.40 9.97
C ASP A 22 -21.14 -14.38 9.00
N CYS A 23 -21.62 -15.63 8.94
CA CYS A 23 -21.14 -16.62 7.97
C CYS A 23 -21.73 -16.36 6.58
N ILE A 24 -20.91 -16.52 5.54
CA ILE A 24 -21.33 -16.36 4.15
C ILE A 24 -22.33 -17.44 3.77
N ILE A 25 -23.55 -17.05 3.41
CA ILE A 25 -24.59 -17.94 2.91
C ILE A 25 -24.53 -18.02 1.38
N ARG A 26 -24.35 -16.87 0.73
CA ARG A 26 -24.39 -16.78 -0.73
C ARG A 26 -23.55 -15.62 -1.23
N LEU A 27 -22.95 -15.81 -2.40
CA LEU A 27 -22.24 -14.74 -3.11
C LEU A 27 -22.49 -14.86 -4.61
N ASN A 28 -22.42 -13.72 -5.31
CA ASN A 28 -22.56 -13.68 -6.77
C ASN A 28 -21.21 -13.83 -7.47
N PRO A 29 -21.15 -14.05 -8.80
CA PRO A 29 -19.89 -14.17 -9.54
C PRO A 29 -18.98 -12.93 -9.42
N ALA A 30 -19.53 -11.73 -9.30
CA ALA A 30 -18.76 -10.52 -9.08
C ALA A 30 -18.07 -10.53 -7.71
N ALA A 31 -18.72 -11.07 -6.67
CA ALA A 31 -18.11 -11.23 -5.35
C ALA A 31 -17.04 -12.34 -5.35
N GLU A 32 -17.23 -13.45 -6.08
CA GLU A 32 -16.19 -14.46 -6.25
C GLU A 32 -14.93 -13.87 -6.89
N ALA A 33 -15.10 -13.06 -7.94
CA ALA A 33 -14.00 -12.38 -8.61
C ALA A 33 -13.33 -11.35 -7.71
N PHE A 34 -14.11 -10.60 -6.92
CA PHE A 34 -13.60 -9.60 -5.97
C PHE A 34 -12.80 -10.24 -4.83
N LEU A 35 -13.34 -11.32 -4.24
CA LEU A 35 -12.73 -12.07 -3.12
C LEU A 35 -11.64 -13.05 -3.57
N LEU A 36 -11.41 -13.22 -4.88
CA LEU A 36 -10.49 -14.20 -5.46
C LEU A 36 -10.74 -15.64 -4.95
N SER A 37 -11.94 -15.94 -4.59
CA SER A 37 -12.33 -17.22 -3.97
C SER A 37 -13.65 -17.73 -4.54
N SER A 38 -13.73 -19.04 -4.72
CA SER A 38 -14.95 -19.69 -5.21
C SER A 38 -15.99 -19.84 -4.10
N SER A 39 -17.28 -19.72 -4.42
CA SER A 39 -18.39 -19.94 -3.49
C SER A 39 -18.29 -21.27 -2.77
N LYS A 40 -17.84 -22.33 -3.44
CA LYS A 40 -17.65 -23.65 -2.85
C LYS A 40 -16.65 -23.70 -1.70
N THR A 41 -15.73 -22.75 -1.68
CA THR A 41 -14.64 -22.71 -0.70
C THR A 41 -14.99 -21.85 0.51
N ILE A 42 -15.80 -20.78 0.32
CA ILE A 42 -15.99 -19.77 1.37
C ILE A 42 -17.41 -19.70 1.94
N ILE A 43 -18.39 -20.39 1.36
CA ILE A 43 -19.72 -20.53 1.99
C ILE A 43 -19.58 -21.24 3.35
N GLY A 44 -20.24 -20.69 4.36
CA GLY A 44 -20.17 -21.16 5.75
C GLY A 44 -18.98 -20.62 6.53
N GLN A 45 -18.10 -19.80 5.93
CA GLN A 45 -17.03 -19.13 6.65
C GLN A 45 -17.45 -17.70 7.05
N PRO A 46 -16.94 -17.20 8.20
CA PRO A 46 -17.18 -15.81 8.58
C PRO A 46 -16.68 -14.84 7.50
N ILE A 47 -17.51 -13.83 7.18
CA ILE A 47 -17.13 -12.80 6.18
C ILE A 47 -15.86 -12.06 6.58
N TRP A 48 -15.64 -11.88 7.89
CA TRP A 48 -14.50 -11.19 8.47
C TRP A 48 -13.16 -11.92 8.26
N ASP A 49 -13.19 -13.22 7.95
CA ASP A 49 -11.99 -13.99 7.60
C ASP A 49 -11.55 -13.72 6.15
N ARG A 50 -12.40 -13.06 5.36
CA ARG A 50 -12.20 -12.82 3.92
C ARG A 50 -12.10 -11.35 3.56
N LEU A 51 -12.66 -10.46 4.37
CA LEU A 51 -12.63 -9.03 4.19
C LEU A 51 -11.89 -8.37 5.35
N ALA A 52 -10.74 -7.79 5.07
CA ALA A 52 -10.10 -6.83 5.96
C ALA A 52 -10.61 -5.43 5.60
N VAL A 53 -11.25 -4.75 6.55
CA VAL A 53 -11.87 -3.43 6.34
C VAL A 53 -11.37 -2.46 7.40
N ASP A 54 -11.04 -1.24 7.01
CA ASP A 54 -10.55 -0.18 7.90
C ASP A 54 -11.67 0.60 8.61
N ALA A 55 -12.85 -0.02 8.76
CA ALA A 55 -14.02 0.54 9.44
C ALA A 55 -14.62 -0.46 10.44
N PRO A 56 -15.32 -0.01 11.48
CA PRO A 56 -15.97 -0.87 12.48
C PRO A 56 -17.23 -1.56 11.90
N LEU A 57 -17.01 -2.44 10.92
CA LEU A 57 -18.05 -3.03 10.11
C LEU A 57 -18.94 -4.02 10.90
N GLU A 58 -18.36 -4.72 11.90
CA GLU A 58 -19.11 -5.59 12.82
C GLU A 58 -20.21 -4.77 13.55
N GLN A 59 -19.84 -3.60 14.10
CA GLN A 59 -20.79 -2.70 14.76
C GLN A 59 -21.81 -2.08 13.77
N ALA A 60 -21.38 -1.89 12.53
CA ALA A 60 -22.26 -1.42 11.47
C ALA A 60 -23.32 -2.46 11.11
N MET A 61 -22.92 -3.74 11.05
CA MET A 61 -23.83 -4.87 10.82
C MET A 61 -24.81 -5.06 11.95
N GLU A 62 -24.36 -5.04 13.22
CA GLU A 62 -25.24 -5.11 14.38
C GLU A 62 -26.30 -4.00 14.35
N ARG A 63 -25.87 -2.74 14.12
CA ARG A 63 -26.81 -1.60 14.02
C ARG A 63 -27.81 -1.75 12.87
N ALA A 64 -27.37 -2.27 11.73
CA ALA A 64 -28.25 -2.49 10.59
C ALA A 64 -29.30 -3.59 10.89
N ARG A 65 -28.92 -4.66 11.62
CA ARG A 65 -29.84 -5.72 12.09
C ARG A 65 -30.83 -5.21 13.12
N ASP A 66 -30.35 -4.52 14.15
CA ASP A 66 -31.16 -4.04 15.25
C ASP A 66 -32.24 -3.04 14.80
N ASN A 67 -31.90 -2.21 13.83
CA ASN A 67 -32.79 -1.17 13.33
C ASN A 67 -33.59 -1.59 12.08
N ASP A 68 -33.41 -2.80 11.56
CA ASP A 68 -33.98 -3.28 10.28
C ASP A 68 -33.81 -2.23 9.16
N ALA A 69 -32.64 -1.62 9.09
CA ALA A 69 -32.37 -0.48 8.22
C ALA A 69 -31.09 -0.67 7.41
N SER A 70 -31.08 -0.14 6.18
CA SER A 70 -29.88 -0.13 5.37
C SER A 70 -28.86 0.89 5.90
N LEU A 71 -27.60 0.49 5.92
CA LEU A 71 -26.47 1.32 6.30
C LEU A 71 -25.53 1.52 5.11
N PHE A 72 -25.01 2.72 4.97
CA PHE A 72 -23.99 3.06 3.97
C PHE A 72 -22.69 3.41 4.69
N VAL A 73 -21.59 2.78 4.28
CA VAL A 73 -20.24 3.05 4.77
C VAL A 73 -19.42 3.44 3.56
N ASN A 74 -18.99 4.70 3.51
CA ASN A 74 -18.29 5.26 2.36
C ASN A 74 -16.78 5.33 2.63
N ASP A 75 -16.01 5.27 1.55
CA ASP A 75 -14.56 5.52 1.53
C ASP A 75 -13.77 4.60 2.48
N VAL A 76 -14.14 3.31 2.53
CA VAL A 76 -13.44 2.30 3.33
C VAL A 76 -12.44 1.53 2.49
N ASP A 77 -11.26 1.29 3.05
CA ASP A 77 -10.24 0.45 2.42
C ASP A 77 -10.54 -1.02 2.70
N ILE A 78 -10.71 -1.81 1.63
CA ILE A 78 -11.02 -3.24 1.70
C ILE A 78 -9.85 -4.04 1.12
N GLY A 79 -9.28 -4.96 1.90
CA GLY A 79 -8.31 -5.94 1.46
C GLY A 79 -8.87 -7.35 1.49
N THR A 80 -8.43 -8.19 0.56
CA THR A 80 -8.76 -9.61 0.47
C THR A 80 -7.61 -10.52 0.86
N GLY A 81 -6.53 -9.95 1.40
CA GLY A 81 -5.31 -10.68 1.79
C GLY A 81 -4.31 -10.87 0.65
N ASP A 82 -4.79 -11.01 -0.59
CA ASP A 82 -3.94 -11.29 -1.78
C ASP A 82 -3.69 -10.05 -2.65
N ARG A 83 -4.32 -8.93 -2.33
CA ARG A 83 -4.20 -7.65 -3.08
C ARG A 83 -3.95 -6.49 -2.15
N ALA A 84 -3.37 -5.42 -2.72
CA ALA A 84 -3.39 -4.11 -2.07
C ALA A 84 -4.83 -3.72 -1.72
N PRO A 85 -5.05 -3.05 -0.58
CA PRO A 85 -6.36 -2.55 -0.19
C PRO A 85 -6.97 -1.68 -1.28
N MET A 86 -8.28 -1.81 -1.47
CA MET A 86 -9.03 -1.06 -2.47
C MET A 86 -10.08 -0.21 -1.77
N GLN A 87 -10.15 1.06 -2.11
CA GLN A 87 -11.19 1.95 -1.60
C GLN A 87 -12.56 1.56 -2.17
N CYS A 88 -13.50 1.30 -1.28
CA CYS A 88 -14.85 0.84 -1.63
C CYS A 88 -15.91 1.61 -0.86
N ASN A 89 -17.11 1.64 -1.42
CA ASN A 89 -18.31 1.96 -0.67
C ASN A 89 -19.07 0.68 -0.38
N LEU A 90 -19.51 0.52 0.87
CA LEU A 90 -20.31 -0.61 1.31
C LEU A 90 -21.76 -0.18 1.55
N GLN A 91 -22.69 -0.98 1.08
CA GLN A 91 -24.08 -0.91 1.47
C GLN A 91 -24.44 -2.22 2.17
N ILE A 92 -24.95 -2.12 3.38
CA ILE A 92 -25.39 -3.25 4.20
C ILE A 92 -26.89 -3.11 4.39
N SER A 93 -27.66 -4.12 4.02
CA SER A 93 -29.12 -4.09 4.08
C SER A 93 -29.68 -5.40 4.60
N PRO A 94 -30.74 -5.40 5.42
CA PRO A 94 -31.46 -6.60 5.79
C PRO A 94 -32.03 -7.32 4.55
N VAL A 95 -32.03 -8.64 4.56
CA VAL A 95 -32.63 -9.43 3.48
C VAL A 95 -34.12 -9.64 3.77
N VAL A 96 -35.01 -9.13 2.91
CA VAL A 96 -36.42 -9.26 3.08
C VAL A 96 -36.85 -10.73 3.08
N GLY A 97 -37.53 -11.17 4.13
CA GLY A 97 -38.00 -12.55 4.28
C GLY A 97 -36.99 -13.55 4.85
N ALA A 98 -35.80 -13.09 5.23
CA ALA A 98 -34.76 -13.92 5.88
C ALA A 98 -34.29 -13.20 7.15
N THR A 99 -34.93 -13.48 8.28
CA THR A 99 -34.62 -12.83 9.56
C THR A 99 -33.14 -12.98 9.92
N GLY A 100 -32.51 -11.87 10.31
CA GLY A 100 -31.10 -11.82 10.73
C GLY A 100 -30.08 -11.86 9.60
N SER A 101 -30.49 -12.22 8.37
CA SER A 101 -29.59 -12.24 7.22
C SER A 101 -29.36 -10.83 6.66
N MET A 102 -28.12 -10.54 6.27
CA MET A 102 -27.70 -9.25 5.73
C MET A 102 -27.15 -9.39 4.32
N LEU A 103 -27.52 -8.48 3.44
CA LEU A 103 -26.92 -8.31 2.12
C LEU A 103 -25.84 -7.23 2.21
N ILE A 104 -24.62 -7.57 1.80
CA ILE A 104 -23.50 -6.67 1.67
C ILE A 104 -23.23 -6.46 0.20
N LEU A 105 -23.39 -5.22 -0.28
CA LEU A 105 -22.94 -4.79 -1.61
C LEU A 105 -21.62 -4.05 -1.46
N ILE A 106 -20.62 -4.47 -2.21
CA ILE A 106 -19.30 -3.84 -2.23
C ILE A 106 -19.19 -3.11 -3.56
N SER A 107 -19.09 -1.78 -3.50
CA SER A 107 -18.90 -0.95 -4.68
C SER A 107 -17.46 -0.44 -4.68
N PRO A 108 -16.54 -1.14 -5.37
CA PRO A 108 -15.18 -0.62 -5.54
C PRO A 108 -15.29 0.76 -6.19
N ARG A 109 -14.56 1.71 -5.65
CA ARG A 109 -14.43 3.01 -6.28
C ARG A 109 -13.56 2.81 -7.51
N GLU A 110 -14.17 2.39 -8.61
CA GLU A 110 -13.51 2.34 -9.90
C GLU A 110 -13.15 3.76 -10.31
N LEU A 111 -11.87 4.06 -10.22
CA LEU A 111 -11.26 4.90 -11.22
C LEU A 111 -11.32 4.05 -12.50
N ALA A 112 -12.24 4.41 -13.37
CA ALA A 112 -12.66 3.65 -14.53
C ALA A 112 -11.48 3.01 -15.29
N GLY A 113 -11.40 1.70 -15.33
CA GLY A 113 -10.60 1.01 -16.32
C GLY A 113 -9.81 -0.22 -15.88
N ARG A 114 -10.32 -1.41 -16.27
CA ARG A 114 -9.57 -2.65 -16.51
C ARG A 114 -9.31 -3.64 -15.38
N ILE A 115 -10.30 -4.46 -15.14
CA ILE A 115 -10.08 -5.85 -14.68
C ILE A 115 -9.85 -6.69 -15.95
N THR A 116 -8.62 -7.06 -16.32
CA THR A 116 -8.33 -8.29 -17.14
C THR A 116 -6.83 -8.50 -17.48
N GLN A 117 -5.84 -8.19 -16.65
CA GLN A 117 -4.46 -8.58 -17.05
C GLN A 117 -3.49 -8.99 -15.92
N SER A 118 -3.91 -9.11 -14.67
CA SER A 118 -2.94 -9.13 -13.55
C SER A 118 -2.19 -10.45 -13.27
N LYS A 119 -2.68 -11.62 -13.68
CA LYS A 119 -2.03 -12.91 -13.30
C LYS A 119 -0.79 -13.25 -14.12
N SER A 120 -0.77 -12.94 -15.43
CA SER A 120 0.39 -13.23 -16.30
C SER A 120 1.51 -12.21 -16.11
N VAL A 121 1.17 -10.95 -15.82
CA VAL A 121 2.13 -9.87 -15.60
C VAL A 121 2.86 -10.05 -14.27
N LYS A 122 2.18 -10.49 -13.20
CA LYS A 122 2.82 -10.77 -11.89
C LYS A 122 3.86 -11.89 -11.96
N ALA A 123 3.57 -12.97 -12.68
CA ALA A 123 4.52 -14.07 -12.85
C ALA A 123 5.72 -13.67 -13.73
N ALA A 124 5.48 -12.90 -14.79
CA ALA A 124 6.54 -12.38 -15.65
C ALA A 124 7.40 -11.33 -14.93
N ALA A 125 6.79 -10.42 -14.15
CA ALA A 125 7.50 -9.44 -13.35
C ALA A 125 8.39 -10.12 -12.28
N LYS A 126 7.88 -11.13 -11.57
CA LYS A 126 8.66 -11.88 -10.58
C LYS A 126 9.85 -12.63 -11.21
N SER A 127 9.70 -13.21 -12.41
CA SER A 127 10.79 -13.82 -13.13
C SER A 127 11.79 -12.79 -13.66
N ALA A 128 11.32 -11.65 -14.17
CA ALA A 128 12.18 -10.56 -14.63
C ALA A 128 13.00 -9.94 -13.50
N ILE A 129 12.42 -9.79 -12.31
CA ILE A 129 13.09 -9.27 -11.12
C ILE A 129 14.20 -10.23 -10.66
N GLY A 130 13.94 -11.55 -10.60
CA GLY A 130 14.98 -12.53 -10.25
C GLY A 130 16.15 -12.60 -11.26
N MET A 131 15.87 -12.37 -12.55
CA MET A 131 16.92 -12.24 -13.58
C MET A 131 17.66 -10.91 -13.47
N ALA A 132 16.96 -9.82 -13.19
CA ALA A 132 17.54 -8.50 -13.07
C ALA A 132 18.49 -8.40 -11.85
N GLU A 133 18.17 -9.07 -10.74
CA GLU A 133 19.05 -9.16 -9.57
C GLU A 133 20.38 -9.85 -9.92
N MET A 134 20.32 -10.97 -10.64
CA MET A 134 21.54 -11.68 -11.08
C MET A 134 22.38 -10.85 -12.05
N LEU A 135 21.75 -10.07 -12.93
CA LEU A 135 22.41 -9.24 -13.91
C LEU A 135 22.88 -7.89 -13.35
N ALA A 136 22.31 -7.44 -12.23
CA ALA A 136 22.60 -6.10 -11.71
C ALA A 136 24.08 -5.92 -11.39
N HIS A 137 24.73 -6.89 -10.76
CA HIS A 137 26.17 -6.86 -10.50
C HIS A 137 26.99 -6.87 -11.79
N GLU A 138 26.58 -7.63 -12.80
CA GLU A 138 27.28 -7.71 -14.07
C GLU A 138 27.11 -6.44 -14.93
N ILE A 139 26.01 -5.69 -14.73
CA ILE A 139 25.76 -4.41 -15.42
C ILE A 139 26.41 -3.24 -14.67
N LYS A 140 26.47 -3.26 -13.34
CA LYS A 140 27.14 -2.21 -12.54
C LYS A 140 28.63 -2.11 -12.87
N ASN A 141 29.30 -3.24 -13.13
CA ASN A 141 30.72 -3.26 -13.46
C ASN A 141 31.08 -2.47 -14.74
N PRO A 142 30.48 -2.74 -15.92
CA PRO A 142 30.74 -1.94 -17.12
C PRO A 142 30.30 -0.48 -16.96
N LEU A 143 29.22 -0.18 -16.21
CA LEU A 143 28.81 1.21 -15.95
C LEU A 143 29.83 1.97 -15.11
N ALA A 144 30.45 1.31 -14.13
CA ALA A 144 31.55 1.91 -13.38
C ALA A 144 32.75 2.22 -14.29
N GLY A 145 33.07 1.33 -15.26
CA GLY A 145 34.09 1.56 -16.28
C GLY A 145 33.76 2.75 -17.19
N ILE A 146 32.53 2.85 -17.67
CA ILE A 146 32.04 3.96 -18.51
C ILE A 146 32.12 5.28 -17.73
N THR A 147 31.63 5.29 -16.48
CA THR A 147 31.70 6.48 -15.61
C THR A 147 33.15 6.93 -15.37
N GLY A 148 34.04 5.99 -15.07
CA GLY A 148 35.46 6.29 -14.86
C GLY A 148 36.15 6.83 -16.12
N ALA A 149 35.86 6.23 -17.29
CA ALA A 149 36.40 6.71 -18.57
C ALA A 149 35.89 8.12 -18.90
N ALA A 150 34.58 8.41 -18.71
CA ALA A 150 34.01 9.75 -18.90
C ALA A 150 34.64 10.81 -17.97
N GLN A 151 34.85 10.44 -16.68
CA GLN A 151 35.54 11.32 -15.72
C GLN A 151 37.00 11.57 -16.06
N LEU A 152 37.74 10.59 -16.57
CA LEU A 152 39.11 10.80 -17.03
C LEU A 152 39.16 11.69 -18.28
N LEU A 153 38.25 11.51 -19.22
CA LEU A 153 38.10 12.38 -20.39
C LEU A 153 37.83 13.81 -20.00
N SER A 154 36.93 14.05 -19.05
CA SER A 154 36.55 15.40 -18.60
C SER A 154 37.72 16.22 -18.04
N MET A 155 38.77 15.56 -17.52
CA MET A 155 39.96 16.24 -17.00
C MET A 155 40.78 16.96 -18.08
N ASN A 156 40.63 16.58 -19.35
CA ASN A 156 41.44 17.10 -20.47
C ASN A 156 40.56 17.77 -21.56
N LEU A 157 39.28 17.90 -21.37
CA LEU A 157 38.34 18.50 -22.34
C LEU A 157 38.20 20.01 -22.13
N ALA A 158 37.89 20.73 -23.20
CA ALA A 158 37.47 22.11 -23.12
C ALA A 158 36.07 22.21 -22.48
N ALA A 159 35.74 23.40 -21.92
CA ALA A 159 34.47 23.59 -21.21
C ALA A 159 33.21 23.29 -22.07
N GLU A 160 33.33 23.48 -23.38
CA GLU A 160 32.27 23.21 -24.37
C GLU A 160 31.95 21.70 -24.51
N ASP A 161 32.93 20.84 -24.26
CA ASP A 161 32.82 19.38 -24.40
C ASP A 161 32.49 18.65 -23.06
N LEU A 162 32.53 19.37 -21.93
CA LEU A 162 32.24 18.82 -20.60
C LEU A 162 30.80 18.38 -20.49
N GLU A 163 29.86 19.04 -21.16
CA GLU A 163 28.44 18.71 -21.13
C GLU A 163 28.17 17.27 -21.55
N LEU A 164 28.90 16.73 -22.54
CA LEU A 164 28.77 15.37 -23.01
C LEU A 164 29.26 14.34 -21.97
N THR A 165 30.39 14.63 -21.32
CA THR A 165 30.93 13.75 -20.28
C THR A 165 30.05 13.77 -19.02
N ASP A 166 29.49 14.91 -18.64
CA ASP A 166 28.57 15.06 -17.55
C ASP A 166 27.25 14.29 -17.82
N LEU A 167 26.76 14.35 -19.07
CA LEU A 167 25.59 13.57 -19.50
C LEU A 167 25.86 12.06 -19.38
N ILE A 168 27.03 11.57 -19.85
CA ILE A 168 27.39 10.14 -19.72
C ILE A 168 27.46 9.71 -18.25
N VAL A 169 28.07 10.53 -17.39
CA VAL A 169 28.17 10.25 -15.95
C VAL A 169 26.78 10.24 -15.30
N SER A 170 25.94 11.22 -15.61
CA SER A 170 24.60 11.32 -15.03
C SER A 170 23.71 10.15 -15.46
N GLU A 171 23.70 9.77 -16.74
CA GLU A 171 22.90 8.63 -17.23
C GLU A 171 23.45 7.29 -16.69
N SER A 172 24.77 7.14 -16.60
CA SER A 172 25.36 5.94 -15.99
C SER A 172 24.92 5.79 -14.51
N ARG A 173 24.96 6.88 -13.73
CA ARG A 173 24.48 6.89 -12.34
C ARG A 173 22.99 6.60 -12.25
N ARG A 174 22.19 7.13 -13.18
CA ARG A 174 20.77 6.85 -13.27
C ARG A 174 20.49 5.38 -13.47
N ILE A 175 21.20 4.72 -14.40
CA ILE A 175 21.07 3.26 -14.64
C ILE A 175 21.45 2.48 -13.39
N VAL A 176 22.55 2.83 -12.70
CA VAL A 176 22.97 2.18 -11.45
C VAL A 176 21.87 2.30 -10.38
N SER A 177 21.28 3.49 -10.22
CA SER A 177 20.19 3.71 -9.26
C SER A 177 18.93 2.87 -9.58
N LEU A 178 18.62 2.70 -10.88
CA LEU A 178 17.52 1.82 -11.31
C LEU A 178 17.80 0.35 -10.95
N LEU A 179 19.01 -0.13 -11.17
CA LEU A 179 19.42 -1.48 -10.82
C LEU A 179 19.36 -1.71 -9.31
N GLU A 180 19.80 -0.74 -8.50
CA GLU A 180 19.72 -0.81 -7.04
C GLU A 180 18.28 -0.92 -6.53
N GLN A 181 17.35 -0.21 -7.14
CA GLN A 181 15.92 -0.33 -6.79
C GLN A 181 15.37 -1.73 -7.12
N VAL A 182 15.79 -2.32 -8.25
CA VAL A 182 15.37 -3.68 -8.63
C VAL A 182 15.97 -4.71 -7.67
N GLU A 183 17.26 -4.59 -7.32
CA GLU A 183 17.91 -5.44 -6.30
C GLU A 183 17.20 -5.35 -4.95
N GLN A 184 16.92 -4.13 -4.47
CA GLN A 184 16.21 -3.91 -3.21
C GLN A 184 14.82 -4.55 -3.23
N PHE A 185 14.12 -4.49 -4.35
CA PHE A 185 12.82 -5.14 -4.51
C PHE A 185 12.92 -6.67 -4.48
N GLY A 186 13.96 -7.25 -5.10
CA GLY A 186 14.23 -8.70 -5.11
C GLY A 186 14.67 -9.24 -3.74
N ASN A 187 15.51 -8.50 -3.04
CA ASN A 187 16.28 -8.93 -1.87
C ASN A 187 15.71 -8.49 -0.51
N VAL A 188 14.38 -8.31 -0.40
CA VAL A 188 13.78 -8.03 0.91
C VAL A 188 13.91 -9.25 1.81
N THR A 189 14.87 -9.19 2.73
CA THR A 189 15.02 -10.18 3.80
C THR A 189 13.82 -10.13 4.76
N ALA A 190 13.51 -11.25 5.40
CA ALA A 190 12.46 -11.29 6.42
C ALA A 190 12.72 -10.20 7.49
N PRO A 191 11.69 -9.43 7.89
CA PRO A 191 11.85 -8.33 8.82
C PRO A 191 12.28 -8.82 10.21
N ARG A 192 13.17 -8.09 10.86
CA ARG A 192 13.51 -8.31 12.27
C ARG A 192 12.46 -7.62 13.13
N MET A 193 11.42 -8.36 13.49
CA MET A 193 10.30 -7.82 14.25
C MET A 193 10.71 -7.50 15.69
N GLU A 194 10.80 -6.22 16.03
CA GLU A 194 11.11 -5.73 17.38
C GLU A 194 10.13 -4.62 17.81
N ALA A 195 10.10 -4.33 19.10
CA ALA A 195 9.28 -3.23 19.63
C ALA A 195 10.01 -1.90 19.37
N ILE A 196 9.40 -1.03 18.56
CA ILE A 196 10.00 0.23 18.13
C ILE A 196 9.11 1.43 18.45
N ASN A 197 9.72 2.55 18.74
CA ASN A 197 9.03 3.83 18.74
C ASN A 197 8.97 4.34 17.29
N ILE A 198 7.80 4.38 16.70
CA ILE A 198 7.64 4.78 15.29
C ILE A 198 8.02 6.26 15.06
N HIS A 199 7.92 7.12 16.08
CA HIS A 199 8.31 8.51 15.98
C HIS A 199 9.83 8.67 15.76
N ASP A 200 10.67 7.78 16.34
CA ASP A 200 12.11 7.80 16.10
C ASP A 200 12.44 7.49 14.64
N VAL A 201 11.68 6.56 14.04
CA VAL A 201 11.84 6.21 12.61
C VAL A 201 11.39 7.36 11.71
N LEU A 202 10.24 7.99 12.05
CA LEU A 202 9.73 9.16 11.34
C LEU A 202 10.71 10.34 11.42
N ASP A 203 11.28 10.59 12.59
CA ASP A 203 12.27 11.68 12.79
C ASP A 203 13.57 11.43 12.01
N ARG A 204 14.04 10.18 11.96
CA ARG A 204 15.21 9.82 11.13
C ARG A 204 14.90 10.06 9.65
N ALA A 205 13.73 9.61 9.17
CA ALA A 205 13.29 9.80 7.79
C ALA A 205 13.18 11.29 7.43
N ARG A 206 12.51 12.08 8.28
CA ARG A 206 12.35 13.52 8.10
C ARG A 206 13.69 14.24 8.01
N ARG A 207 14.61 13.98 8.95
CA ARG A 207 15.93 14.60 8.95
C ARG A 207 16.72 14.25 7.68
N SER A 208 16.68 13.00 7.24
CA SER A 208 17.33 12.58 6.00
C SER A 208 16.71 13.25 4.77
N ALA A 209 15.36 13.36 4.72
CA ALA A 209 14.65 13.96 3.60
C ALA A 209 14.94 15.47 3.47
N ILE A 210 14.92 16.22 4.59
CA ILE A 210 15.16 17.68 4.60
C ILE A 210 16.60 18.03 4.18
N VAL A 211 17.59 17.21 4.54
CA VAL A 211 18.97 17.42 4.12
C VAL A 211 19.18 17.05 2.64
N GLY A 212 18.29 16.22 2.08
CA GLY A 212 18.38 15.69 0.72
C GLY A 212 17.28 16.20 -0.21
N PHE A 213 16.44 15.29 -0.66
CA PHE A 213 15.46 15.50 -1.73
C PHE A 213 14.24 16.37 -1.34
N ALA A 214 14.00 16.64 -0.07
CA ALA A 214 12.91 17.47 0.43
C ALA A 214 13.40 18.78 1.08
N ALA A 215 14.56 19.29 0.67
CA ALA A 215 15.16 20.50 1.24
C ALA A 215 14.26 21.74 1.08
N ASP A 216 13.53 21.83 -0.03
CA ASP A 216 12.65 22.95 -0.34
C ASP A 216 11.21 22.75 0.15
N MET A 217 10.93 21.62 0.84
CA MET A 217 9.60 21.28 1.32
C MET A 217 9.36 21.74 2.75
N THR A 218 8.13 22.16 3.04
CA THR A 218 7.68 22.40 4.41
C THR A 218 7.16 21.10 5.00
N VAL A 219 7.92 20.48 5.92
CA VAL A 219 7.50 19.25 6.62
C VAL A 219 6.91 19.58 7.97
N VAL A 220 5.63 19.22 8.19
CA VAL A 220 4.88 19.48 9.42
C VAL A 220 4.58 18.17 10.13
N GLU A 221 4.73 18.14 11.45
CA GLU A 221 4.54 16.97 12.30
C GLU A 221 3.28 17.12 13.15
N HIS A 222 2.47 16.07 13.18
CA HIS A 222 1.28 15.93 14.00
C HIS A 222 1.29 14.56 14.69
N TYR A 223 2.19 14.38 15.64
CA TYR A 223 2.39 13.10 16.31
C TYR A 223 1.51 12.99 17.54
N ASP A 224 0.88 11.83 17.72
CA ASP A 224 0.22 11.44 18.96
C ASP A 224 1.29 10.93 19.95
N PRO A 225 1.63 11.69 21.02
CA PRO A 225 2.68 11.31 21.96
C PRO A 225 2.32 10.09 22.81
N SER A 226 1.05 9.66 22.81
CA SER A 226 0.57 8.51 23.57
C SER A 226 0.63 7.20 22.77
N LEU A 227 1.11 7.25 21.52
CA LEU A 227 1.14 6.09 20.64
C LEU A 227 2.02 4.98 21.26
N PRO A 228 1.50 3.74 21.40
CA PRO A 228 2.30 2.62 21.92
C PRO A 228 3.36 2.19 20.91
N LEU A 229 4.31 1.37 21.37
CA LEU A 229 5.36 0.83 20.52
C LEU A 229 4.75 0.00 19.38
N ALA A 230 5.27 0.19 18.17
CA ALA A 230 4.94 -0.60 17.00
C ALA A 230 5.77 -1.89 16.98
N LEU A 231 5.23 -2.92 16.35
CA LEU A 231 5.96 -4.15 16.04
C LEU A 231 6.50 -4.05 14.60
N GLY A 232 7.82 -4.00 14.43
CA GLY A 232 8.41 -3.88 13.10
C GLY A 232 9.92 -3.85 13.07
N ASP A 233 10.48 -3.82 11.86
CA ASP A 233 11.90 -3.63 11.57
C ASP A 233 12.17 -2.15 11.31
N PRO A 234 12.95 -1.44 12.14
CA PRO A 234 13.14 0.00 12.05
C PRO A 234 13.80 0.44 10.74
N ASP A 235 14.71 -0.36 10.18
CA ASP A 235 15.44 -0.01 8.97
C ASP A 235 14.56 -0.20 7.72
N GLN A 236 13.76 -1.27 7.68
CA GLN A 236 12.79 -1.48 6.59
C GLN A 236 11.67 -0.44 6.64
N LEU A 237 11.14 -0.11 7.83
CA LEU A 237 10.13 0.93 7.97
C LEU A 237 10.69 2.33 7.63
N LEU A 238 11.93 2.62 7.98
CA LEU A 238 12.62 3.83 7.53
C LEU A 238 12.65 3.91 6.00
N GLN A 239 12.96 2.82 5.32
CA GLN A 239 12.95 2.76 3.86
C GLN A 239 11.56 3.04 3.27
N VAL A 240 10.50 2.47 3.85
CA VAL A 240 9.11 2.75 3.46
C VAL A 240 8.80 4.24 3.59
N ILE A 241 9.07 4.82 4.76
CA ILE A 241 8.76 6.22 5.03
C ILE A 241 9.54 7.15 4.10
N LEU A 242 10.83 6.88 3.86
CA LEU A 242 11.65 7.65 2.91
C LEU A 242 11.09 7.58 1.48
N ASN A 243 10.67 6.40 1.03
CA ASN A 243 10.02 6.25 -0.28
C ASN A 243 8.73 7.06 -0.40
N LEU A 244 7.90 7.07 0.65
CA LEU A 244 6.65 7.83 0.65
C LEU A 244 6.91 9.34 0.72
N ILE A 245 7.84 9.82 1.56
CA ILE A 245 8.21 11.25 1.62
C ILE A 245 8.82 11.70 0.29
N LYS A 246 9.66 10.85 -0.35
CA LYS A 246 10.23 11.15 -1.66
C LYS A 246 9.13 11.30 -2.72
N ASN A 247 8.17 10.39 -2.76
CA ASN A 247 7.04 10.47 -3.68
C ASN A 247 6.20 11.73 -3.45
N ALA A 248 5.97 12.11 -2.19
CA ALA A 248 5.28 13.33 -1.79
C ALA A 248 6.03 14.59 -2.26
N SER A 249 7.33 14.67 -2.00
CA SER A 249 8.20 15.77 -2.42
C SER A 249 8.24 15.93 -3.95
N GLU A 250 8.34 14.83 -4.67
CA GLU A 250 8.33 14.84 -6.14
C GLU A 250 6.95 15.19 -6.73
N ALA A 251 5.85 14.92 -6.02
CA ALA A 251 4.49 15.24 -6.46
C ALA A 251 4.16 16.71 -6.25
N ALA A 252 4.61 17.31 -5.15
CA ALA A 252 4.35 18.70 -4.82
C ALA A 252 5.09 19.70 -5.74
N GLY A 253 6.04 19.24 -6.55
CA GLY A 253 6.83 20.10 -7.47
C GLY A 253 7.78 21.01 -6.70
N GLY A 254 9.00 21.23 -7.19
CA GLY A 254 10.13 21.85 -6.47
C GLY A 254 9.98 23.29 -5.91
N ASP A 255 8.81 23.88 -5.87
CA ASP A 255 8.56 25.27 -5.43
C ASP A 255 7.85 25.37 -4.05
N GLY A 256 8.26 24.56 -3.06
CA GLY A 256 7.85 24.81 -1.68
C GLY A 256 6.54 24.15 -1.26
N GLY A 257 6.28 22.92 -1.69
CA GLY A 257 5.11 22.12 -1.26
C GLY A 257 5.14 21.75 0.23
N ARG A 258 4.01 21.22 0.72
CA ARG A 258 3.82 20.83 2.11
C ARG A 258 3.66 19.32 2.24
N ILE A 259 4.42 18.75 3.18
CA ILE A 259 4.28 17.34 3.59
C ILE A 259 3.88 17.34 5.06
N GLU A 260 2.80 16.63 5.41
CA GLU A 260 2.40 16.40 6.79
C GLU A 260 2.69 14.96 7.17
N LEU A 261 3.36 14.76 8.32
CA LEU A 261 3.55 13.47 8.97
C LEU A 261 2.62 13.40 10.17
N LYS A 262 1.65 12.49 10.12
CA LYS A 262 0.65 12.38 11.18
C LYS A 262 0.63 10.97 11.75
N THR A 263 0.50 10.86 13.07
CA THR A 263 0.30 9.59 13.76
C THR A 263 -0.91 9.66 14.68
N TYR A 264 -1.64 8.55 14.79
CA TYR A 264 -2.76 8.42 15.71
C TYR A 264 -3.08 6.96 16.02
N TYR A 265 -3.85 6.75 17.06
CA TYR A 265 -4.26 5.42 17.50
C TYR A 265 -5.72 5.17 17.10
N GLU A 266 -5.97 4.07 16.36
CA GLU A 266 -7.31 3.68 15.94
C GLU A 266 -7.52 2.16 16.12
N GLN A 267 -8.55 1.76 16.84
CA GLN A 267 -8.82 0.35 17.14
C GLN A 267 -9.64 -0.37 16.09
N SER A 268 -10.16 0.34 15.09
CA SER A 268 -11.17 -0.18 14.16
C SER A 268 -10.62 -1.13 13.10
N LEU A 269 -9.34 -1.02 12.75
CA LEU A 269 -8.75 -1.85 11.70
C LEU A 269 -8.34 -3.22 12.23
N ARG A 270 -9.02 -4.28 11.74
CA ARG A 270 -8.68 -5.68 12.03
C ARG A 270 -8.37 -6.40 10.72
N VAL A 271 -7.16 -6.91 10.58
CA VAL A 271 -6.77 -7.79 9.48
C VAL A 271 -6.81 -9.23 9.97
N ARG A 272 -7.65 -10.06 9.33
CA ARG A 272 -7.74 -11.51 9.62
C ARG A 272 -7.01 -12.27 8.53
N ASN A 273 -6.08 -13.12 8.91
CA ASN A 273 -5.48 -14.11 8.02
C ASN A 273 -6.32 -15.38 8.11
N GLY A 274 -6.89 -15.83 7.00
CA GLY A 274 -7.92 -16.86 6.82
C GLY A 274 -7.73 -18.26 7.43
N ASN A 275 -7.21 -18.38 8.63
CA ASN A 275 -7.02 -19.65 9.36
C ASN A 275 -7.67 -19.64 10.77
N GLY A 276 -8.82 -19.01 10.97
CA GLY A 276 -9.54 -19.06 12.25
C GLY A 276 -8.90 -18.24 13.39
N ASP A 277 -7.95 -17.36 13.05
CA ASP A 277 -7.30 -16.47 14.02
C ASP A 277 -8.18 -15.24 14.30
N THR A 278 -8.30 -14.90 15.57
CA THR A 278 -8.98 -13.65 16.00
C THR A 278 -8.25 -12.45 15.42
N GLY A 279 -8.66 -11.98 14.26
CA GLY A 279 -8.04 -10.93 13.45
C GLY A 279 -7.03 -10.02 14.16
N LYS A 280 -5.87 -9.83 13.55
CA LYS A 280 -4.81 -8.98 14.10
C LYS A 280 -5.22 -7.52 13.98
N THR A 281 -5.32 -6.81 15.09
CA THR A 281 -5.60 -5.36 15.08
C THR A 281 -4.36 -4.59 14.65
N LEU A 282 -4.55 -3.58 13.80
CA LEU A 282 -3.51 -2.67 13.34
C LEU A 282 -3.81 -1.24 13.83
N PRO A 283 -3.69 -0.98 15.13
CA PRO A 283 -4.19 0.26 15.70
C PRO A 283 -3.27 1.46 15.52
N LEU A 284 -2.00 1.25 15.14
CA LEU A 284 -1.06 2.35 14.95
C LEU A 284 -1.18 2.84 13.50
N GLN A 285 -1.61 4.08 13.35
CA GLN A 285 -1.79 4.72 12.05
C GLN A 285 -0.70 5.78 11.83
N ILE A 286 -0.08 5.75 10.66
CA ILE A 286 0.90 6.73 10.18
C ILE A 286 0.41 7.25 8.85
N GLU A 287 0.21 8.55 8.71
CA GLU A 287 -0.15 9.19 7.45
C GLU A 287 0.98 10.09 6.96
N ILE A 288 1.31 9.97 5.70
CA ILE A 288 2.15 10.89 4.95
C ILE A 288 1.25 11.58 3.94
N ILE A 289 1.09 12.89 4.09
CA ILE A 289 0.11 13.69 3.35
C ILE A 289 0.88 14.73 2.54
N ASP A 290 0.61 14.84 1.25
CA ASP A 290 1.13 15.89 0.38
C ASP A 290 0.01 16.74 -0.22
N ASP A 291 0.35 17.97 -0.62
CA ASP A 291 -0.52 18.92 -1.28
C ASP A 291 -0.36 18.95 -2.81
N GLY A 292 0.20 17.88 -3.37
CA GLY A 292 0.42 17.70 -4.79
C GLY A 292 -0.86 17.57 -5.62
N PRO A 293 -0.73 17.43 -6.95
CA PRO A 293 -1.86 17.40 -7.89
C PRO A 293 -2.75 16.14 -7.75
N GLY A 294 -2.35 15.19 -6.93
CA GLY A 294 -3.00 13.91 -6.81
C GLY A 294 -2.46 12.85 -7.77
N LEU A 295 -2.96 11.63 -7.63
CA LEU A 295 -2.62 10.52 -8.51
C LEU A 295 -3.44 10.58 -9.80
N PRO A 296 -2.82 10.34 -10.97
CA PRO A 296 -3.58 10.18 -12.22
C PRO A 296 -4.59 9.03 -12.09
N PRO A 297 -5.85 9.24 -12.53
CA PRO A 297 -6.90 8.22 -12.42
C PRO A 297 -6.53 6.86 -13.03
N GLU A 298 -5.72 6.88 -14.10
CA GLU A 298 -5.33 5.68 -14.85
C GLU A 298 -4.44 4.72 -14.06
N ILE A 299 -3.69 5.25 -13.07
CA ILE A 299 -2.73 4.46 -12.27
C ILE A 299 -3.14 4.28 -10.82
N ALA A 300 -4.14 5.04 -10.35
CA ALA A 300 -4.48 5.08 -8.92
C ALA A 300 -4.90 3.71 -8.36
N ALA A 301 -5.53 2.85 -9.19
CA ALA A 301 -5.93 1.49 -8.80
C ALA A 301 -4.73 0.53 -8.67
N ASP A 302 -3.67 0.76 -9.45
CA ASP A 302 -2.52 -0.14 -9.58
C ASP A 302 -1.23 0.50 -9.04
N VAL A 303 -1.33 1.58 -8.26
CA VAL A 303 -0.18 2.39 -7.82
C VAL A 303 0.86 1.60 -6.99
N PHE A 304 0.44 0.52 -6.37
CA PHE A 304 1.31 -0.40 -5.62
C PHE A 304 1.84 -1.57 -6.46
N GLU A 305 1.42 -1.72 -7.71
CA GLU A 305 1.95 -2.76 -8.59
C GLU A 305 3.35 -2.34 -9.12
N PRO A 306 4.28 -3.30 -9.26
CA PRO A 306 5.62 -3.02 -9.79
C PRO A 306 5.56 -2.43 -11.20
N PHE A 307 6.45 -1.47 -11.47
CA PHE A 307 6.58 -0.76 -12.74
C PHE A 307 5.42 0.15 -13.14
N VAL A 308 4.45 0.37 -12.25
CA VAL A 308 3.39 1.37 -12.44
C VAL A 308 3.90 2.74 -12.00
N SER A 309 3.92 3.70 -12.94
CA SER A 309 4.36 5.07 -12.69
C SER A 309 3.54 6.04 -13.54
N GLY A 310 3.11 7.14 -12.94
CA GLY A 310 2.51 8.27 -13.64
C GLY A 310 3.52 9.32 -14.10
N ARG A 311 4.83 9.06 -13.90
CA ARG A 311 5.91 9.98 -14.25
C ARG A 311 6.78 9.40 -15.35
N GLU A 312 7.22 10.24 -16.27
CA GLU A 312 8.04 9.87 -17.42
C GLU A 312 9.37 9.19 -17.01
N ASN A 313 9.94 9.60 -15.88
CA ASN A 313 11.20 9.07 -15.34
C ASN A 313 11.03 8.20 -14.08
N GLY A 314 9.79 7.87 -13.72
CA GLY A 314 9.50 7.05 -12.53
C GLY A 314 9.72 5.56 -12.82
N THR A 315 10.40 4.87 -11.90
CA THR A 315 10.63 3.40 -12.01
C THR A 315 9.40 2.56 -11.69
N GLY A 316 8.44 3.12 -10.95
CA GLY A 316 7.27 2.38 -10.45
C GLY A 316 7.61 1.30 -9.42
N LEU A 317 8.83 1.28 -8.86
CA LEU A 317 9.26 0.27 -7.89
C LEU A 317 9.17 0.74 -6.43
N GLY A 318 9.21 2.04 -6.18
CA GLY A 318 9.23 2.57 -4.81
C GLY A 318 7.98 2.23 -4.00
N LEU A 319 6.79 2.47 -4.56
CA LEU A 319 5.52 2.16 -3.90
C LEU A 319 5.28 0.64 -3.80
N ALA A 320 5.66 -0.12 -4.83
CA ALA A 320 5.60 -1.58 -4.80
C ALA A 320 6.48 -2.17 -3.70
N LEU A 321 7.70 -1.64 -3.51
CA LEU A 321 8.60 -2.02 -2.43
C LEU A 321 8.01 -1.66 -1.06
N ALA A 322 7.45 -0.47 -0.91
CA ALA A 322 6.79 -0.06 0.31
C ALA A 322 5.62 -1.01 0.66
N ALA A 323 4.77 -1.35 -0.32
CA ALA A 323 3.67 -2.28 -0.12
C ALA A 323 4.16 -3.69 0.27
N LYS A 324 5.23 -4.18 -0.36
CA LYS A 324 5.85 -5.47 -0.01
C LYS A 324 6.37 -5.47 1.43
N ILE A 325 7.15 -4.46 1.81
CA ILE A 325 7.70 -4.36 3.17
C ILE A 325 6.57 -4.32 4.20
N ILE A 326 5.55 -3.49 4.00
CA ILE A 326 4.42 -3.39 4.93
C ILE A 326 3.64 -4.71 5.01
N SER A 327 3.46 -5.42 3.89
CA SER A 327 2.85 -6.75 3.87
C SER A 327 3.69 -7.77 4.66
N ASP A 328 5.02 -7.76 4.52
CA ASP A 328 5.93 -8.63 5.26
C ASP A 328 5.92 -8.33 6.77
N HIS A 329 5.58 -7.09 7.17
CA HIS A 329 5.31 -6.68 8.56
C HIS A 329 3.91 -7.06 9.03
N HIS A 330 3.09 -7.72 8.20
CA HIS A 330 1.67 -7.96 8.45
C HIS A 330 0.91 -6.67 8.75
N GLY A 331 1.33 -5.56 8.18
CA GLY A 331 0.69 -4.26 8.21
C GLY A 331 -0.20 -4.05 7.00
N TRP A 332 -0.72 -2.83 6.89
CA TRP A 332 -1.58 -2.40 5.81
C TRP A 332 -1.08 -1.07 5.25
N LEU A 333 -1.03 -0.96 3.92
CA LEU A 333 -0.69 0.28 3.22
C LEU A 333 -1.84 0.64 2.29
N SER A 334 -2.35 1.85 2.40
CA SER A 334 -3.41 2.37 1.55
C SER A 334 -3.09 3.77 1.05
N VAL A 335 -3.81 4.22 0.03
CA VAL A 335 -3.71 5.57 -0.52
C VAL A 335 -5.10 6.13 -0.81
N SER A 336 -5.29 7.39 -0.43
CA SER A 336 -6.44 8.19 -0.84
C SER A 336 -5.92 9.46 -1.49
N SER A 337 -6.38 9.78 -2.70
CA SER A 337 -5.85 10.88 -3.46
C SER A 337 -6.96 11.71 -4.11
N SER A 338 -6.82 13.01 -3.98
CA SER A 338 -7.61 14.02 -4.67
C SER A 338 -6.68 15.19 -5.04
N PRO A 339 -7.01 16.00 -6.04
CA PRO A 339 -6.22 17.18 -6.35
C PRO A 339 -6.00 18.08 -5.12
N GLY A 340 -4.75 18.39 -4.82
CA GLY A 340 -4.35 19.17 -3.64
C GLY A 340 -4.20 18.35 -2.36
N ARG A 341 -4.43 17.03 -2.38
CA ARG A 341 -4.25 16.19 -1.20
C ARG A 341 -4.10 14.71 -1.54
N THR A 342 -2.90 14.15 -1.35
CA THR A 342 -2.66 12.70 -1.37
C THR A 342 -2.28 12.23 0.02
N VAL A 343 -2.89 11.15 0.48
CA VAL A 343 -2.66 10.55 1.80
C VAL A 343 -2.22 9.11 1.61
N PHE A 344 -0.98 8.81 1.96
CA PHE A 344 -0.53 7.45 2.15
C PHE A 344 -0.67 7.09 3.62
N ARG A 345 -1.40 6.00 3.91
CA ARG A 345 -1.64 5.53 5.28
C ARG A 345 -0.98 4.17 5.48
N ILE A 346 -0.16 4.07 6.52
CA ILE A 346 0.43 2.82 7.00
C ILE A 346 -0.26 2.46 8.31
N SER A 347 -0.72 1.22 8.42
CA SER A 347 -1.31 0.68 9.64
C SER A 347 -0.44 -0.46 10.16
N LEU A 348 -0.01 -0.38 11.42
CA LEU A 348 0.89 -1.35 12.05
C LEU A 348 0.29 -1.97 13.30
N ALA A 349 0.75 -3.18 13.60
CA ALA A 349 0.42 -3.85 14.85
C ALA A 349 1.17 -3.22 16.03
N ARG A 350 0.52 -3.22 17.19
CA ARG A 350 1.16 -2.90 18.46
C ARG A 350 2.15 -3.99 18.84
N ALA A 351 3.30 -3.61 19.39
CA ALA A 351 4.22 -4.56 19.99
C ALA A 351 3.58 -5.23 21.22
N PRO A 352 3.79 -6.55 21.41
CA PRO A 352 3.38 -7.24 22.62
C PRO A 352 4.00 -6.59 23.87
N SER A 353 3.24 -6.53 24.98
CA SER A 353 3.67 -5.85 26.21
C SER A 353 4.92 -6.45 26.89
N ASN A 354 5.35 -7.65 26.47
CA ASN A 354 6.56 -8.32 26.94
C ASN A 354 7.81 -8.02 26.11
N MET A 355 7.69 -7.23 25.04
CA MET A 355 8.83 -6.77 24.24
C MET A 355 9.27 -5.38 24.73
N THR A 356 10.53 -5.23 25.08
CA THR A 356 11.17 -3.96 25.40
C THR A 356 11.92 -3.40 24.18
N PRO A 357 11.99 -2.07 23.99
CA PRO A 357 12.80 -1.48 22.94
C PRO A 357 14.29 -1.87 23.10
N LYS A 358 14.96 -2.21 22.01
CA LYS A 358 16.42 -2.32 21.99
C LYS A 358 17.00 -0.91 22.05
N GLY A 359 17.46 -0.48 23.20
CA GLY A 359 18.11 0.84 23.35
C GLY A 359 18.20 1.36 24.75
N GLU A 360 17.59 0.73 25.74
CA GLU A 360 17.69 1.12 27.15
C GLU A 360 18.60 0.22 28.01
N GLU A 361 19.54 -0.49 27.40
CA GLU A 361 20.66 -1.06 28.14
C GLU A 361 21.82 -0.05 28.11
N GLY A 362 21.83 0.72 29.14
CA GLY A 362 22.63 1.66 29.64
C GLY A 362 23.87 2.15 29.80
#